data_dedc10342f0929afd44178f92a16fca6
#
_entry.id   dedc10342f0929afd44178f92a16fca6
#
_cell.length_a   1.000
_cell.length_b   1.000
_cell.length_c   1.000
_cell.angle_alpha   90.00
_cell.angle_beta   90.00
_cell.angle_gamma   90.00
#
_symmetry.space_group_name_H-M   'P 1'
#
loop_
_entity.id
_entity.type
_entity.pdbx_description
1 polymer ?
#
loop_
_entity_poly.entity_id
_entity_poly.type
_entity_poly.pdbx_seq_one_letter_code
_entity_poly.pdbx_strand_id
1 'polypeptide(L)'
;MLWNTEIKEIKGDKQVRNVTLLDNSTGQTREVEVDAVFVQVGEAPNSQLAAAAGVETDEHGYIKIDIRQHTNLDGIYGAGDVTNHPVKQVGTAVGQGITAALEAYGYVRRPYYKLSSP
;
A
#
# COMPACT_ATOMS: atom_id res chain seq x y z
N MET A 1 -24.18 -2.97 11.43
CA MET A 1 -23.28 -1.92 10.93
C MET A 1 -23.62 -0.64 11.67
N LEU A 2 -22.63 0.12 12.12
CA LEU A 2 -22.80 1.40 12.82
C LEU A 2 -22.37 2.50 11.87
N TRP A 3 -23.32 3.35 11.47
CA TRP A 3 -23.08 4.48 10.58
C TRP A 3 -22.71 5.72 11.40
N ASN A 4 -22.00 6.66 10.79
CA ASN A 4 -21.57 7.91 11.41
C ASN A 4 -20.81 7.71 12.73
N THR A 5 -20.05 6.61 12.83
CA THR A 5 -19.41 6.18 14.06
C THR A 5 -17.89 6.11 13.87
N GLU A 6 -17.14 6.72 14.77
CA GLU A 6 -15.68 6.65 14.84
C GLU A 6 -15.23 5.88 16.08
N ILE A 7 -14.10 5.18 15.98
CA ILE A 7 -13.40 4.64 17.13
C ILE A 7 -12.55 5.78 17.72
N LYS A 8 -12.82 6.15 18.97
CA LYS A 8 -12.02 7.15 19.70
C LYS A 8 -10.88 6.52 20.49
N GLU A 9 -11.10 5.35 21.02
CA GLU A 9 -10.11 4.69 21.86
C GLU A 9 -10.30 3.18 21.83
N ILE A 10 -9.20 2.44 21.81
CA ILE A 10 -9.17 1.00 21.96
C ILE A 10 -8.60 0.72 23.35
N LYS A 11 -9.35 0.02 24.19
CA LYS A 11 -9.02 -0.23 25.60
C LYS A 11 -8.71 -1.69 25.85
N GLY A 12 -7.80 -1.90 26.75
CA GLY A 12 -7.41 -3.22 27.24
C GLY A 12 -6.11 -3.13 28.01
N ASP A 13 -5.65 -4.27 28.49
CA ASP A 13 -4.38 -4.42 29.19
C ASP A 13 -3.45 -5.29 28.32
N LYS A 14 -3.48 -6.62 28.54
CA LYS A 14 -2.75 -7.60 27.69
C LYS A 14 -3.52 -7.99 26.43
N GLN A 15 -4.81 -7.73 26.43
CA GLN A 15 -5.76 -8.02 25.35
C GLN A 15 -6.70 -6.84 25.18
N VAL A 16 -7.19 -6.66 23.97
CA VAL A 16 -8.29 -5.72 23.69
C VAL A 16 -9.52 -6.21 24.44
N ARG A 17 -10.25 -5.29 25.06
CA ARG A 17 -11.49 -5.59 25.79
C ARG A 17 -12.66 -4.76 25.31
N ASN A 18 -12.43 -3.47 25.09
CA ASN A 18 -13.49 -2.51 24.75
C ASN A 18 -12.98 -1.52 23.71
N VAL A 19 -13.91 -0.97 22.97
CA VAL A 19 -13.70 0.23 22.15
C VAL A 19 -14.66 1.33 22.61
N THR A 20 -14.15 2.54 22.68
CA THR A 20 -14.97 3.75 22.83
C THR A 20 -15.34 4.25 21.45
N LEU A 21 -16.63 4.27 21.16
CA LEU A 21 -17.20 4.76 19.91
C LEU A 21 -17.78 6.16 20.09
N LEU A 22 -17.59 7.03 19.11
CA LEU A 22 -18.25 8.34 19.00
C LEU A 22 -19.27 8.28 17.87
N ASP A 23 -20.48 8.64 18.14
CA ASP A 23 -21.51 8.92 17.13
C ASP A 23 -21.36 10.39 16.67
N ASN A 24 -20.92 10.58 15.43
CA ASN A 24 -20.67 11.91 14.85
C ASN A 24 -21.96 12.72 14.60
N SER A 25 -23.11 12.06 14.60
CA SER A 25 -24.41 12.72 14.41
C SER A 25 -24.91 13.35 15.72
N THR A 26 -24.66 12.69 16.85
CA THR A 26 -25.16 13.09 18.15
C THR A 26 -24.09 13.64 19.10
N GLY A 27 -22.82 13.40 18.81
CA GLY A 27 -21.69 13.69 19.68
C GLY A 27 -21.60 12.80 20.92
N GLN A 28 -22.43 11.77 21.02
CA GLN A 28 -22.42 10.85 22.15
C GLN A 28 -21.36 9.78 22.01
N THR A 29 -20.79 9.37 23.14
CA THR A 29 -19.85 8.24 23.19
C THR A 29 -20.49 7.04 23.89
N ARG A 30 -20.09 5.84 23.46
CA ARG A 30 -20.44 4.58 24.12
C ARG A 30 -19.30 3.60 24.08
N GLU A 31 -19.26 2.69 25.05
CA GLU A 31 -18.32 1.57 25.07
C GLU A 31 -18.97 0.31 24.51
N VAL A 32 -18.18 -0.48 23.78
CA VAL A 32 -18.58 -1.78 23.23
C VAL A 32 -17.48 -2.78 23.56
N GLU A 33 -17.85 -3.92 24.15
CA GLU A 33 -16.94 -5.03 24.38
C GLU A 33 -16.57 -5.70 23.05
N VAL A 34 -15.26 -5.96 22.87
CA VAL A 34 -14.72 -6.61 21.69
C VAL A 34 -13.48 -7.42 22.06
N ASP A 35 -13.24 -8.52 21.36
CA ASP A 35 -12.06 -9.36 21.56
C ASP A 35 -10.88 -8.92 20.66
N ALA A 36 -11.16 -8.24 19.56
CA ALA A 36 -10.16 -7.72 18.63
C ALA A 36 -10.70 -6.53 17.82
N VAL A 37 -9.79 -5.73 17.27
CA VAL A 37 -10.11 -4.62 16.36
C VAL A 37 -9.28 -4.76 15.10
N PHE A 38 -9.94 -4.79 13.95
CA PHE A 38 -9.31 -4.74 12.64
C PHE A 38 -9.51 -3.35 12.04
N VAL A 39 -8.40 -2.62 11.87
CA VAL A 39 -8.42 -1.26 11.29
C VAL A 39 -8.25 -1.36 9.77
N GLN A 40 -9.27 -0.92 9.04
CA GLN A 40 -9.33 -0.95 7.58
C GLN A 40 -9.87 0.41 7.05
N VAL A 41 -9.19 1.49 7.42
CA VAL A 41 -9.65 2.87 7.15
C VAL A 41 -8.88 3.56 6.02
N GLY A 42 -8.23 2.79 5.20
CA GLY A 42 -7.43 3.27 4.07
C GLY A 42 -6.01 2.77 4.14
N GLU A 43 -5.20 3.21 3.19
CA GLU A 43 -3.81 2.83 3.03
C GLU A 43 -2.94 4.05 2.74
N ALA A 44 -1.68 3.97 3.13
CA ALA A 44 -0.65 4.93 2.75
C ALA A 44 0.56 4.16 2.24
N PRO A 45 1.14 4.53 1.08
CA PRO A 45 2.29 3.84 0.54
C PRO A 45 3.54 4.09 1.39
N ASN A 46 4.28 3.04 1.70
CA ASN A 46 5.55 3.16 2.40
C ASN A 46 6.70 3.38 1.39
N SER A 47 6.67 4.52 0.71
CA SER A 47 7.53 4.87 -0.43
C SER A 47 8.65 5.85 -0.10
N GLN A 48 8.77 6.29 1.17
CA GLN A 48 9.68 7.37 1.56
C GLN A 48 11.15 7.08 1.21
N LEU A 49 11.58 5.82 1.37
CA LEU A 49 12.94 5.42 1.00
C LEU A 49 13.18 5.54 -0.51
N ALA A 50 12.22 5.11 -1.31
CA ALA A 50 12.29 5.21 -2.77
C ALA A 50 12.29 6.68 -3.22
N ALA A 51 11.41 7.50 -2.67
CA ALA A 51 11.36 8.94 -2.96
C ALA A 51 12.67 9.65 -2.58
N ALA A 52 13.26 9.31 -1.42
CA ALA A 52 14.56 9.84 -1.01
C ALA A 52 15.70 9.43 -1.96
N ALA A 53 15.58 8.30 -2.65
CA ALA A 53 16.51 7.86 -3.68
C ALA A 53 16.24 8.50 -5.06
N GLY A 54 15.24 9.36 -5.20
CA GLY A 54 14.88 10.04 -6.44
C GLY A 54 13.87 9.28 -7.32
N VAL A 55 13.22 8.26 -6.79
CA VAL A 55 12.11 7.59 -7.49
C VAL A 55 10.88 8.50 -7.48
N GLU A 56 10.27 8.70 -8.66
CA GLU A 56 9.05 9.50 -8.78
C GLU A 56 7.86 8.82 -8.12
N THR A 57 7.07 9.64 -7.42
CA THR A 57 5.77 9.25 -6.86
C THR A 57 4.65 10.09 -7.43
N ASP A 58 3.43 9.60 -7.31
CA ASP A 58 2.24 10.39 -7.60
C ASP A 58 1.88 11.35 -6.44
N GLU A 59 0.77 12.08 -6.59
CA GLU A 59 0.28 13.04 -5.60
C GLU A 59 -0.14 12.42 -4.26
N HIS A 60 -0.37 11.11 -4.25
CA HIS A 60 -0.70 10.32 -3.06
C HIS A 60 0.52 9.61 -2.45
N GLY A 61 1.69 9.76 -3.06
CA GLY A 61 2.93 9.14 -2.62
C GLY A 61 3.19 7.74 -3.16
N TYR A 62 2.37 7.21 -4.06
CA TYR A 62 2.63 5.90 -4.69
C TYR A 62 3.72 6.00 -5.75
N ILE A 63 4.61 4.99 -5.79
CA ILE A 63 5.68 4.90 -6.78
C ILE A 63 5.07 4.79 -8.18
N LYS A 64 5.45 5.70 -9.09
CA LYS A 64 5.05 5.63 -10.49
C LYS A 64 5.79 4.52 -11.21
N ILE A 65 5.04 3.66 -11.86
CA ILE A 65 5.57 2.56 -12.68
C ILE A 65 4.89 2.52 -14.05
N ASP A 66 5.59 1.93 -15.01
CA ASP A 66 5.00 1.53 -16.28
C ASP A 66 4.45 0.09 -16.22
N ILE A 67 3.88 -0.40 -17.33
CA ILE A 67 3.35 -1.77 -17.45
C ILE A 67 4.40 -2.86 -17.22
N ARG A 68 5.69 -2.52 -17.34
CA ARG A 68 6.83 -3.42 -17.13
C ARG A 68 7.46 -3.25 -15.75
N GLN A 69 6.81 -2.48 -14.88
CA GLN A 69 7.25 -2.19 -13.52
C GLN A 69 8.51 -1.30 -13.41
N HIS A 70 8.88 -0.61 -14.51
CA HIS A 70 9.98 0.34 -14.47
C HIS A 70 9.58 1.60 -13.72
N THR A 71 10.50 2.13 -12.94
CA THR A 71 10.42 3.50 -12.40
C THR A 71 11.12 4.47 -13.34
N ASN A 72 11.20 5.75 -12.95
CA ASN A 72 12.00 6.76 -13.66
C ASN A 72 13.52 6.52 -13.57
N LEU A 73 13.98 5.64 -12.68
CA LEU A 73 15.39 5.33 -12.49
C LEU A 73 15.73 3.94 -13.03
N ASP A 74 16.70 3.89 -13.93
CA ASP A 74 17.20 2.63 -14.50
C ASP A 74 17.69 1.67 -13.41
N GLY A 75 17.24 0.42 -13.48
CA GLY A 75 17.61 -0.64 -12.53
C GLY A 75 16.78 -0.65 -11.25
N ILE A 76 15.83 0.27 -11.09
CA ILE A 76 14.87 0.30 -9.97
C ILE A 76 13.48 -0.01 -10.51
N TYR A 77 12.84 -0.98 -9.87
CA TYR A 77 11.52 -1.49 -10.24
C TYR A 77 10.57 -1.38 -9.06
N GLY A 78 9.28 -1.12 -9.33
CA GLY A 78 8.24 -1.07 -8.30
C GLY A 78 7.22 -2.18 -8.49
N ALA A 79 6.79 -2.83 -7.40
CA ALA A 79 5.74 -3.84 -7.44
C ALA A 79 4.90 -3.82 -6.17
N GLY A 80 3.63 -4.22 -6.28
CA GLY A 80 2.70 -4.33 -5.17
C GLY A 80 2.04 -3.01 -4.77
N ASP A 81 1.51 -2.99 -3.57
CA ASP A 81 0.62 -1.93 -3.08
C ASP A 81 1.30 -0.56 -2.97
N VAL A 82 2.61 -0.51 -2.90
CA VAL A 82 3.40 0.73 -2.87
C VAL A 82 3.40 1.49 -4.21
N THR A 83 2.96 0.85 -5.31
CA THR A 83 2.93 1.42 -6.66
C THR A 83 1.62 2.15 -6.96
N ASN A 84 1.58 2.96 -8.00
CA ASN A 84 0.39 3.65 -8.48
C ASN A 84 -0.63 2.74 -9.19
N HIS A 85 -0.47 1.42 -9.13
CA HIS A 85 -1.43 0.48 -9.70
C HIS A 85 -2.76 0.54 -8.94
N PRO A 86 -3.92 0.62 -9.63
CA PRO A 86 -5.21 0.87 -8.97
C PRO A 86 -5.74 -0.31 -8.16
N VAL A 87 -5.27 -1.54 -8.42
CA VAL A 87 -5.74 -2.75 -7.73
C VAL A 87 -4.72 -3.19 -6.70
N LYS A 88 -5.06 -3.04 -5.42
CA LYS A 88 -4.24 -3.40 -4.27
C LYS A 88 -4.68 -4.79 -3.76
N GLN A 89 -4.10 -5.84 -4.33
CA GLN A 89 -4.43 -7.22 -3.98
C GLN A 89 -3.17 -8.09 -4.06
N VAL A 90 -3.13 -9.14 -3.23
CA VAL A 90 -1.99 -10.08 -3.19
C VAL A 90 -1.69 -10.66 -4.57
N GLY A 91 -2.72 -11.05 -5.33
CA GLY A 91 -2.55 -11.59 -6.68
C GLY A 91 -1.89 -10.58 -7.64
N THR A 92 -2.29 -9.31 -7.57
CA THR A 92 -1.68 -8.23 -8.36
C THR A 92 -0.22 -8.03 -7.96
N ALA A 93 0.05 -7.96 -6.66
CA ALA A 93 1.41 -7.77 -6.14
C ALA A 93 2.36 -8.91 -6.58
N VAL A 94 1.88 -10.16 -6.57
CA VAL A 94 2.64 -11.31 -7.06
C VAL A 94 2.94 -11.20 -8.56
N GLY A 95 1.93 -10.87 -9.38
CA GLY A 95 2.10 -10.70 -10.82
C GLY A 95 3.08 -9.59 -11.17
N GLN A 96 2.98 -8.45 -10.50
CA GLN A 96 3.93 -7.35 -10.63
C GLN A 96 5.34 -7.74 -10.19
N GLY A 97 5.48 -8.46 -9.08
CA GLY A 97 6.77 -8.95 -8.61
C GLY A 97 7.46 -9.87 -9.60
N ILE A 98 6.72 -10.76 -10.27
CA ILE A 98 7.24 -11.61 -11.35
C ILE A 98 7.74 -10.76 -12.52
N THR A 99 6.94 -9.78 -12.96
CA THR A 99 7.32 -8.88 -14.05
C THR A 99 8.57 -8.09 -13.70
N ALA A 100 8.61 -7.47 -12.54
CA ALA A 100 9.77 -6.71 -12.06
C ALA A 100 11.04 -7.58 -12.00
N ALA A 101 10.94 -8.83 -11.52
CA ALA A 101 12.06 -9.75 -11.44
C ALA A 101 12.61 -10.12 -12.82
N LEU A 102 11.73 -10.36 -13.80
CA LEU A 102 12.13 -10.67 -15.19
C LEU A 102 12.81 -9.46 -15.85
N GLU A 103 12.29 -8.27 -15.66
CA GLU A 103 12.89 -7.03 -16.16
C GLU A 103 14.26 -6.76 -15.51
N ALA A 104 14.36 -6.93 -14.19
CA ALA A 104 15.63 -6.80 -13.48
C ALA A 104 16.67 -7.82 -13.97
N TYR A 105 16.25 -9.08 -14.20
CA TYR A 105 17.11 -10.11 -14.77
C TYR A 105 17.60 -9.70 -16.17
N GLY A 106 16.72 -9.20 -17.02
CA GLY A 106 17.06 -8.69 -18.35
C GLY A 106 18.05 -7.52 -18.29
N TYR A 107 17.84 -6.59 -17.35
CA TYR A 107 18.71 -5.44 -17.12
C TYR A 107 20.15 -5.87 -16.76
N VAL A 108 20.30 -6.83 -15.85
CA VAL A 108 21.63 -7.34 -15.42
C VAL A 108 22.31 -8.14 -16.52
N ARG A 109 21.57 -8.87 -17.34
CA ARG A 109 22.08 -9.79 -18.36
C ARG A 109 22.24 -9.15 -19.76
N ARG A 110 22.24 -7.84 -19.90
CA ARG A 110 22.51 -7.20 -21.23
C ARG A 110 23.73 -7.85 -21.89
N PRO A 111 23.62 -8.38 -23.15
CA PRO A 111 22.86 -7.88 -24.31
C PRO A 111 21.64 -8.69 -24.73
N TYR A 112 21.21 -9.70 -24.00
CA TYR A 112 20.20 -10.66 -24.44
C TYR A 112 18.76 -10.18 -24.31
N TYR A 113 18.49 -9.07 -23.62
CA TYR A 113 17.18 -8.46 -23.43
C TYR A 113 17.08 -7.04 -23.97
N LYS A 114 17.57 -6.83 -25.21
CA LYS A 114 17.04 -5.70 -25.96
C LYS A 114 15.65 -6.08 -26.46
N LEU A 115 14.65 -5.94 -25.63
CA LEU A 115 13.30 -5.75 -26.11
C LEU A 115 13.35 -4.40 -26.83
N SER A 116 13.29 -4.46 -28.17
CA SER A 116 13.14 -3.30 -29.02
C SER A 116 12.02 -2.42 -28.44
N SER A 117 12.37 -1.20 -28.05
CA SER A 117 11.38 -0.15 -27.88
C SER A 117 10.57 -0.07 -29.19
N PRO A 118 9.22 0.09 -29.10
CA PRO A 118 8.39 0.30 -30.28
C PRO A 118 8.81 1.56 -31.03
#